data_7ca0997cc8dd5bd9f30255e50d6fb3f1
#
_entry.id   7ca0997cc8dd5bd9f30255e50d6fb3f1
#
_cell.length_a   1.000
_cell.length_b   1.000
_cell.length_c   1.000
_cell.angle_alpha   90.00
_cell.angle_beta   90.00
_cell.angle_gamma   90.00
#
_symmetry.space_group_name_H-M   'P 1'
#
loop_
_entity.id
_entity.type
_entity.pdbx_description
1 polymer ?
#
loop_
_entity_poly.entity_id
_entity_poly.type
_entity_poly.pdbx_seq_one_letter_code
_entity_poly.pdbx_strand_id
1 'polypeptide(L)'
;MTITELRNKRAKTFEAAKAFLDSHRNADGFLSAEDDATYTNMENEITALGNEINRMERLEAMDREMSRPTSTPLTEKPAAAAKIDAKTGRASDAYKQAFWNQIRSKSPMPPELRNALEEGEVAEGGYLVPDTFEHTLIQGLTENGVIRAHARVITTSGGLHKIPVVASHGSASWIDEEGDYLESDESFGQVQLDAHKVGTVIKVSEELLQDSAFNLESYISAEFSRRIGDKEEDAFLNGDGSAKPTGILNATGGGTVGVTAAGAAAITADELVDLYYALKAPYRKNAVWILNDTTIKLIRKLKTGDGQYLWQPGIKDGEVNTILGRPYFTSPFMPTAEAGAKTIIFGDLSYYWIGDRQGITFRRLNELYAGKGQVGFMASKRLDGKTVLPEAIQILQQHA
;
A
#
# COMPACT_ATOMS: atom_id res chain seq x y z
N MET A 1 30.14 30.46 -52.19
CA MET A 1 31.32 29.61 -51.81
C MET A 1 30.93 28.78 -50.60
N THR A 2 31.25 27.52 -50.63
CA THR A 2 31.05 26.61 -49.48
C THR A 2 32.19 26.78 -48.48
N ILE A 3 31.97 26.41 -47.20
CA ILE A 3 33.01 26.44 -46.17
C ILE A 3 34.25 25.67 -46.59
N THR A 4 34.05 24.54 -47.29
CA THR A 4 35.15 23.70 -47.82
C THR A 4 35.96 24.41 -48.87
N GLU A 5 35.30 25.17 -49.77
CA GLU A 5 35.97 25.97 -50.81
C GLU A 5 36.76 27.13 -50.18
N LEU A 6 36.22 27.81 -49.18
CA LEU A 6 36.91 28.86 -48.46
C LEU A 6 38.14 28.34 -47.67
N ARG A 7 38.04 27.17 -47.07
CA ARG A 7 39.17 26.52 -46.40
C ARG A 7 40.28 26.14 -47.39
N ASN A 8 39.90 25.59 -48.54
CA ASN A 8 40.85 25.28 -49.59
C ASN A 8 41.53 26.52 -50.16
N LYS A 9 40.78 27.59 -50.36
CA LYS A 9 41.33 28.90 -50.82
C LYS A 9 42.31 29.45 -49.80
N ARG A 10 41.95 29.48 -48.52
CA ARG A 10 42.82 29.93 -47.43
C ARG A 10 44.11 29.10 -47.36
N ALA A 11 44.05 27.78 -47.50
CA ALA A 11 45.23 26.93 -47.50
C ALA A 11 46.17 27.24 -48.68
N LYS A 12 45.61 27.44 -49.89
CA LYS A 12 46.41 27.81 -51.08
C LYS A 12 47.07 29.18 -50.90
N THR A 13 46.35 30.19 -50.39
CA THR A 13 46.92 31.51 -50.15
C THR A 13 48.01 31.45 -49.09
N PHE A 14 47.83 30.60 -48.03
CA PHE A 14 48.86 30.41 -47.02
C PHE A 14 50.12 29.73 -47.57
N GLU A 15 49.99 28.69 -48.42
CA GLU A 15 51.11 28.05 -49.05
C GLU A 15 51.84 29.02 -50.01
N ALA A 16 51.08 29.82 -50.75
CA ALA A 16 51.65 30.88 -51.63
C ALA A 16 52.39 31.95 -50.83
N ALA A 17 51.85 32.40 -49.71
CA ALA A 17 52.52 33.35 -48.84
C ALA A 17 53.80 32.78 -48.23
N LYS A 18 53.79 31.50 -47.86
CA LYS A 18 55.00 30.79 -47.37
C LYS A 18 56.06 30.67 -48.43
N ALA A 19 55.73 30.22 -49.63
CA ALA A 19 56.64 30.12 -50.77
C ALA A 19 57.17 31.50 -51.20
N PHE A 20 56.36 32.54 -51.11
CA PHE A 20 56.80 33.91 -51.39
C PHE A 20 57.84 34.41 -50.41
N LEU A 21 57.64 34.15 -49.09
CA LEU A 21 58.60 34.44 -48.05
C LEU A 21 59.92 33.74 -48.27
N ASP A 22 59.92 32.46 -48.61
CA ASP A 22 61.13 31.65 -48.83
C ASP A 22 61.93 32.10 -50.07
N SER A 23 61.28 32.64 -51.08
CA SER A 23 61.89 33.03 -52.36
C SER A 23 62.37 34.53 -52.41
N HIS A 24 61.83 35.42 -51.55
CA HIS A 24 62.08 36.87 -51.61
C HIS A 24 62.83 37.40 -50.38
N ARG A 25 63.40 36.57 -49.53
CA ARG A 25 64.26 36.97 -48.41
C ARG A 25 65.66 37.31 -48.93
N ASN A 26 66.15 38.46 -48.57
CA ASN A 26 67.54 38.85 -48.80
C ASN A 26 68.51 38.07 -47.95
N ALA A 27 69.82 38.14 -48.23
CA ALA A 27 70.89 37.47 -47.47
C ALA A 27 70.86 37.74 -45.96
N ASP A 28 70.34 38.90 -45.55
CA ASP A 28 70.11 39.33 -44.15
C ASP A 28 68.80 38.87 -43.57
N GLY A 29 67.95 38.14 -44.33
CA GLY A 29 66.68 37.59 -43.86
C GLY A 29 65.49 38.55 -43.92
N PHE A 30 65.60 39.78 -44.48
CA PHE A 30 64.54 40.77 -44.58
C PHE A 30 63.94 40.79 -45.97
N LEU A 31 62.65 41.20 -46.07
CA LEU A 31 61.97 41.47 -47.33
C LEU A 31 62.24 42.91 -47.82
N SER A 32 62.14 43.17 -49.13
CA SER A 32 62.11 44.53 -49.62
C SER A 32 60.80 45.21 -49.30
N ALA A 33 60.71 46.57 -49.34
CA ALA A 33 59.48 47.30 -49.01
C ALA A 33 58.31 46.98 -49.95
N GLU A 34 58.55 46.60 -51.22
CA GLU A 34 57.53 46.12 -52.17
C GLU A 34 57.04 44.73 -51.87
N ASP A 35 58.00 43.81 -51.48
CA ASP A 35 57.68 42.47 -51.17
C ASP A 35 56.93 42.35 -49.82
N ASP A 36 57.27 43.21 -48.85
CA ASP A 36 56.61 43.37 -47.57
C ASP A 36 55.14 43.78 -47.72
N ALA A 37 54.88 44.74 -48.60
CA ALA A 37 53.52 45.13 -48.93
C ALA A 37 52.70 43.99 -49.59
N THR A 38 53.36 43.24 -50.47
CA THR A 38 52.72 42.08 -51.12
C THR A 38 52.41 40.94 -50.12
N TYR A 39 53.37 40.65 -49.23
CA TYR A 39 53.15 39.67 -48.17
C TYR A 39 52.07 40.11 -47.20
N THR A 40 51.99 41.36 -46.77
CA THR A 40 50.97 41.94 -45.95
C THR A 40 49.58 41.78 -46.57
N ASN A 41 49.46 41.98 -47.90
CA ASN A 41 48.21 41.77 -48.63
C ASN A 41 47.76 40.27 -48.56
N MET A 42 48.69 39.33 -48.68
CA MET A 42 48.40 37.89 -48.54
C MET A 42 47.95 37.55 -47.11
N GLU A 43 48.59 38.10 -46.05
CA GLU A 43 48.17 37.94 -44.65
C GLU A 43 46.76 38.44 -44.40
N ASN A 44 46.45 39.62 -44.95
CA ASN A 44 45.14 40.23 -44.85
C ASN A 44 44.06 39.36 -45.52
N GLU A 45 44.38 38.77 -46.70
CA GLU A 45 43.48 37.84 -47.38
C GLU A 45 43.25 36.54 -46.57
N ILE A 46 44.31 35.97 -45.98
CA ILE A 46 44.22 34.78 -45.10
C ILE A 46 43.33 35.06 -43.89
N THR A 47 43.50 36.25 -43.29
CA THR A 47 42.73 36.67 -42.10
C THR A 47 41.26 36.91 -42.48
N ALA A 48 40.98 37.58 -43.64
CA ALA A 48 39.64 37.79 -44.13
C ALA A 48 38.90 36.45 -44.43
N LEU A 49 39.57 35.53 -45.08
CA LEU A 49 39.04 34.18 -45.33
C LEU A 49 38.75 33.44 -44.01
N GLY A 50 39.61 33.57 -43.02
CA GLY A 50 39.41 32.97 -41.70
C GLY A 50 38.16 33.52 -41.00
N ASN A 51 37.97 34.84 -41.04
CA ASN A 51 36.78 35.45 -40.46
C ASN A 51 35.49 35.05 -41.15
N GLU A 52 35.52 34.89 -42.47
CA GLU A 52 34.33 34.46 -43.21
C GLU A 52 34.00 32.97 -42.94
N ILE A 53 34.97 32.09 -42.83
CA ILE A 53 34.78 30.72 -42.42
C ILE A 53 34.09 30.66 -41.03
N ASN A 54 34.60 31.37 -40.05
CA ASN A 54 34.04 31.45 -38.71
C ASN A 54 32.61 31.99 -38.70
N ARG A 55 32.29 32.95 -39.59
CA ARG A 55 30.93 33.49 -39.72
C ARG A 55 29.97 32.45 -40.28
N MET A 56 30.36 31.71 -41.31
CA MET A 56 29.54 30.67 -41.92
C MET A 56 29.35 29.49 -40.98
N GLU A 57 30.34 29.10 -40.22
CA GLU A 57 30.24 28.04 -39.19
C GLU A 57 29.26 28.39 -38.07
N ARG A 58 29.22 29.65 -37.65
CA ARG A 58 28.24 30.18 -36.67
C ARG A 58 26.83 30.18 -37.26
N LEU A 59 26.65 30.55 -38.50
CA LEU A 59 25.35 30.50 -39.18
C LEU A 59 24.83 29.08 -39.30
N GLU A 60 25.67 28.13 -39.72
CA GLU A 60 25.29 26.72 -39.77
C GLU A 60 24.95 26.14 -38.38
N ALA A 61 25.64 26.56 -37.32
CA ALA A 61 25.34 26.18 -35.97
C ALA A 61 23.99 26.73 -35.50
N MET A 62 23.71 27.98 -35.79
CA MET A 62 22.40 28.61 -35.48
C MET A 62 21.26 27.97 -36.28
N ASP A 63 21.46 27.72 -37.58
CA ASP A 63 20.47 27.04 -38.42
C ASP A 63 20.16 25.63 -37.90
N ARG A 64 21.18 24.89 -37.44
CA ARG A 64 21.03 23.56 -36.85
C ARG A 64 20.30 23.62 -35.52
N GLU A 65 20.48 24.69 -34.76
CA GLU A 65 19.78 24.89 -33.49
C GLU A 65 18.32 25.29 -33.74
N MET A 66 18.05 26.18 -34.69
CA MET A 66 16.70 26.63 -35.06
C MET A 66 15.90 25.60 -35.85
N SER A 67 16.56 24.69 -36.56
CA SER A 67 15.90 23.54 -37.24
C SER A 67 15.60 22.38 -36.33
N ARG A 68 16.00 22.40 -35.04
CA ARG A 68 15.53 21.43 -34.08
C ARG A 68 14.04 21.64 -33.83
N PRO A 69 13.18 20.64 -34.05
CA PRO A 69 11.76 20.78 -33.79
C PRO A 69 11.56 21.07 -32.31
N THR A 70 10.92 22.19 -32.01
CA THR A 70 10.56 22.62 -30.64
C THR A 70 9.33 21.86 -30.10
N SER A 71 8.66 21.08 -30.96
CA SER A 71 7.57 20.18 -30.57
C SER A 71 7.60 18.94 -31.47
N THR A 72 7.38 17.77 -30.87
CA THR A 72 7.05 16.57 -31.62
C THR A 72 5.75 16.77 -32.38
N PRO A 73 5.67 16.46 -33.70
CA PRO A 73 4.43 16.58 -34.45
C PRO A 73 3.36 15.70 -33.79
N LEU A 74 2.18 16.24 -33.55
CA LEU A 74 0.98 15.53 -33.04
C LEU A 74 0.42 14.44 -33.99
N THR A 75 1.16 14.07 -35.02
CA THR A 75 0.74 13.10 -36.06
C THR A 75 1.14 11.66 -35.79
N GLU A 76 1.94 11.37 -34.81
CA GLU A 76 2.03 9.99 -34.31
C GLU A 76 0.81 9.75 -33.41
N LYS A 77 0.04 8.68 -33.75
CA LYS A 77 -0.86 8.06 -32.75
C LYS A 77 -0.11 8.09 -31.43
N PRO A 78 -0.71 8.55 -30.33
CA PRO A 78 -0.05 8.46 -29.06
C PRO A 78 0.36 7.00 -28.94
N ALA A 79 1.65 6.71 -29.13
CA ALA A 79 2.25 5.51 -28.58
C ALA A 79 1.71 5.53 -27.19
N ALA A 80 0.91 4.50 -26.84
CA ALA A 80 0.30 4.42 -25.53
C ALA A 80 1.34 4.95 -24.58
N ALA A 81 1.13 6.16 -24.10
CA ALA A 81 2.10 6.84 -23.29
C ALA A 81 2.47 5.80 -22.27
N ALA A 82 3.71 5.31 -22.32
CA ALA A 82 4.23 4.69 -21.13
C ALA A 82 3.84 5.70 -20.09
N LYS A 83 2.80 5.38 -19.32
CA LYS A 83 2.36 6.19 -18.21
C LYS A 83 3.63 6.32 -17.39
N ILE A 84 4.36 7.39 -17.59
CA ILE A 84 5.15 7.96 -16.54
C ILE A 84 4.03 8.38 -15.61
N ASP A 85 3.56 7.44 -14.79
CA ASP A 85 2.86 7.76 -13.58
C ASP A 85 3.91 8.55 -12.79
N ALA A 86 3.94 9.86 -13.04
CA ALA A 86 4.61 10.77 -12.17
C ALA A 86 3.83 10.65 -10.86
N LYS A 87 4.27 9.69 -10.03
CA LYS A 87 3.73 9.47 -8.71
C LYS A 87 3.84 10.80 -7.99
N THR A 88 2.71 11.45 -7.74
CA THR A 88 2.63 12.74 -7.06
C THR A 88 2.28 12.52 -5.59
N GLY A 89 2.61 13.46 -4.74
CA GLY A 89 2.31 13.39 -3.31
C GLY A 89 3.01 12.22 -2.62
N ARG A 90 2.30 11.52 -1.73
CA ARG A 90 2.81 10.40 -0.92
C ARG A 90 3.25 9.16 -1.74
N ALA A 91 2.80 9.05 -2.98
CA ALA A 91 3.20 7.99 -3.90
C ALA A 91 4.54 8.27 -4.57
N SER A 92 5.09 9.48 -4.47
CA SER A 92 6.35 9.88 -5.12
C SER A 92 7.58 9.26 -4.45
N ASP A 93 8.59 8.93 -5.26
CA ASP A 93 9.85 8.42 -4.74
C ASP A 93 10.60 9.48 -3.92
N ALA A 94 10.40 10.77 -4.22
CA ALA A 94 10.93 11.88 -3.43
C ALA A 94 10.34 11.91 -2.02
N TYR A 95 9.02 11.73 -1.88
CA TYR A 95 8.37 11.63 -0.58
C TYR A 95 8.88 10.41 0.22
N LYS A 96 9.00 9.25 -0.44
CA LYS A 96 9.53 8.03 0.19
C LYS A 96 10.95 8.24 0.72
N GLN A 97 11.85 8.82 -0.09
CA GLN A 97 13.22 9.11 0.33
C GLN A 97 13.27 10.12 1.47
N ALA A 98 12.49 11.21 1.38
CA ALA A 98 12.40 12.22 2.41
C ALA A 98 11.91 11.64 3.74
N PHE A 99 10.87 10.82 3.70
CA PHE A 99 10.29 10.13 4.84
C PHE A 99 11.31 9.22 5.54
N TRP A 100 12.00 8.33 4.79
CA TRP A 100 12.99 7.42 5.37
C TRP A 100 14.25 8.13 5.84
N ASN A 101 14.67 9.21 5.18
CA ASN A 101 15.78 10.05 5.65
C ASN A 101 15.43 10.72 6.98
N GLN A 102 14.22 11.26 7.13
CA GLN A 102 13.74 11.84 8.39
C GLN A 102 13.67 10.80 9.51
N ILE A 103 13.32 9.56 9.17
CA ILE A 103 13.24 8.47 10.13
C ILE A 103 14.62 8.01 10.60
N ARG A 104 15.62 7.97 9.70
CA ARG A 104 16.99 7.51 10.03
C ARG A 104 17.85 8.60 10.65
N SER A 105 17.73 9.84 10.19
CA SER A 105 18.63 10.94 10.56
C SER A 105 18.07 11.81 11.68
N LYS A 106 18.95 12.26 12.58
CA LYS A 106 18.67 13.35 13.55
C LYS A 106 18.99 14.74 12.98
N SER A 107 19.69 14.80 11.84
CA SER A 107 20.13 16.06 11.22
C SER A 107 18.96 16.80 10.58
N PRO A 108 18.99 18.15 10.58
CA PRO A 108 18.01 18.93 9.85
C PRO A 108 18.01 18.55 8.37
N MET A 109 16.82 18.33 7.83
CA MET A 109 16.63 17.91 6.45
C MET A 109 16.90 19.07 5.50
N PRO A 110 17.46 18.82 4.29
CA PRO A 110 17.54 19.80 3.24
C PRO A 110 16.14 20.38 2.89
N PRO A 111 16.03 21.68 2.55
CA PRO A 111 14.74 22.32 2.28
C PRO A 111 13.91 21.62 1.21
N GLU A 112 14.55 21.08 0.18
CA GLU A 112 13.90 20.37 -0.93
C GLU A 112 13.17 19.11 -0.47
N LEU A 113 13.78 18.32 0.42
CA LEU A 113 13.18 17.10 0.99
C LEU A 113 12.11 17.44 2.03
N ARG A 114 12.26 18.58 2.73
CA ARG A 114 11.27 19.05 3.69
C ARG A 114 9.95 19.42 2.99
N ASN A 115 10.04 20.17 1.88
CA ASN A 115 8.86 20.55 1.09
C ASN A 115 8.09 19.31 0.56
N ALA A 116 8.80 18.22 0.23
CA ALA A 116 8.17 16.98 -0.18
C ALA A 116 7.34 16.31 0.93
N LEU A 117 7.65 16.56 2.20
CA LEU A 117 6.91 16.02 3.35
C LEU A 117 5.72 16.88 3.77
N GLU A 118 5.63 18.15 3.36
CA GLU A 118 4.56 19.07 3.77
C GLU A 118 3.17 18.57 3.35
N GLU A 119 3.06 17.87 2.21
CA GLU A 119 1.81 17.27 1.75
C GLU A 119 1.28 16.14 2.66
N GLY A 120 2.12 15.55 3.49
CA GLY A 120 1.78 14.43 4.40
C GLY A 120 1.83 14.79 5.89
N GLU A 121 1.98 16.07 6.25
CA GLU A 121 2.05 16.48 7.65
C GLU A 121 0.66 16.48 8.29
N VAL A 122 0.54 15.82 9.43
CA VAL A 122 -0.69 15.79 10.23
C VAL A 122 -0.60 16.87 11.30
N ALA A 123 -1.72 17.54 11.62
CA ALA A 123 -1.82 18.60 12.62
C ALA A 123 -1.25 18.22 14.01
N GLU A 124 -1.08 16.94 14.29
CA GLU A 124 -0.50 16.41 15.53
C GLU A 124 1.05 16.23 15.46
N GLY A 125 1.72 16.69 14.39
CA GLY A 125 3.17 16.65 14.22
C GLY A 125 3.73 15.27 13.85
N GLY A 126 2.95 14.42 13.19
CA GLY A 126 3.37 13.15 12.56
C GLY A 126 3.31 13.24 11.05
N TYR A 127 4.05 12.38 10.36
CA TYR A 127 3.96 12.24 8.90
C TYR A 127 3.12 11.02 8.54
N LEU A 128 2.31 11.16 7.49
CA LEU A 128 1.66 10.01 6.88
C LEU A 128 2.71 9.13 6.20
N VAL A 129 2.53 7.83 6.28
CA VAL A 129 3.45 6.90 5.63
C VAL A 129 3.36 6.99 4.10
N PRO A 130 4.46 6.75 3.36
CA PRO A 130 4.40 6.62 1.90
C PRO A 130 3.38 5.55 1.48
N ASP A 131 2.68 5.77 0.38
CA ASP A 131 1.63 4.84 -0.08
C ASP A 131 2.15 3.42 -0.31
N THR A 132 3.37 3.27 -0.81
CA THR A 132 4.00 1.95 -0.98
C THR A 132 4.20 1.22 0.33
N PHE A 133 4.59 1.93 1.38
CA PHE A 133 4.77 1.36 2.72
C PHE A 133 3.42 1.06 3.38
N GLU A 134 2.43 1.93 3.19
CA GLU A 134 1.06 1.70 3.66
C GLU A 134 0.47 0.43 3.04
N HIS A 135 0.65 0.22 1.73
CA HIS A 135 0.23 -1.02 1.07
C HIS A 135 0.90 -2.27 1.64
N THR A 136 2.22 -2.22 1.87
CA THR A 136 2.96 -3.33 2.47
C THR A 136 2.45 -3.65 3.88
N LEU A 137 2.15 -2.62 4.66
CA LEU A 137 1.64 -2.78 6.02
C LEU A 137 0.20 -3.33 6.01
N ILE A 138 -0.68 -2.83 5.14
CA ILE A 138 -2.05 -3.34 4.98
C ILE A 138 -2.03 -4.79 4.50
N GLN A 139 -1.14 -5.14 3.56
CA GLN A 139 -0.97 -6.52 3.13
C GLN A 139 -0.55 -7.40 4.31
N GLY A 140 0.45 -6.99 5.09
CA GLY A 140 0.88 -7.72 6.28
C GLY A 140 -0.21 -7.85 7.34
N LEU A 141 -1.07 -6.85 7.52
CA LEU A 141 -2.25 -6.92 8.40
C LEU A 141 -3.28 -7.95 7.89
N THR A 142 -3.48 -8.03 6.58
CA THR A 142 -4.41 -8.98 5.96
C THR A 142 -3.87 -10.41 6.02
N GLU A 143 -2.57 -10.60 5.84
CA GLU A 143 -1.91 -11.91 5.92
C GLU A 143 -1.90 -12.48 7.35
N ASN A 144 -1.77 -11.60 8.36
CA ASN A 144 -1.74 -12.00 9.77
C ASN A 144 -3.14 -12.10 10.42
N GLY A 145 -4.17 -11.45 9.85
CA GLY A 145 -5.52 -11.40 10.42
C GLY A 145 -6.53 -12.23 9.64
N VAL A 146 -7.13 -13.24 10.28
CA VAL A 146 -8.16 -14.11 9.67
C VAL A 146 -9.43 -13.30 9.41
N ILE A 147 -9.88 -12.51 10.36
CA ILE A 147 -11.12 -11.72 10.23
C ILE A 147 -10.98 -10.69 9.10
N ARG A 148 -9.89 -9.94 9.06
CA ARG A 148 -9.67 -8.92 8.03
C ARG A 148 -9.63 -9.49 6.61
N ALA A 149 -9.11 -10.71 6.44
CA ALA A 149 -9.03 -11.37 5.13
C ALA A 149 -10.42 -11.74 4.56
N HIS A 150 -11.42 -11.95 5.41
CA HIS A 150 -12.76 -12.39 5.00
C HIS A 150 -13.85 -11.32 5.20
N ALA A 151 -13.59 -10.32 6.04
CA ALA A 151 -14.49 -9.20 6.32
C ALA A 151 -14.52 -8.19 5.18
N ARG A 152 -15.56 -7.38 5.14
CA ARG A 152 -15.66 -6.27 4.21
C ARG A 152 -14.95 -5.04 4.76
N VAL A 153 -13.85 -4.63 4.14
CA VAL A 153 -13.10 -3.44 4.52
C VAL A 153 -13.55 -2.24 3.69
N ILE A 154 -13.86 -1.13 4.36
CA ILE A 154 -14.21 0.16 3.74
C ILE A 154 -13.30 1.25 4.27
N THR A 155 -12.88 2.17 3.40
CA THR A 155 -12.10 3.35 3.80
C THR A 155 -13.02 4.54 4.01
N THR A 156 -12.90 5.21 5.16
CA THR A 156 -13.71 6.38 5.51
C THR A 156 -12.84 7.61 5.71
N SER A 157 -13.24 8.75 5.18
CA SER A 157 -12.46 10.00 5.23
C SER A 157 -12.76 10.87 6.46
N GLY A 158 -13.93 10.75 7.09
CA GLY A 158 -14.28 11.55 8.25
C GLY A 158 -15.73 11.33 8.73
N GLY A 159 -16.02 11.75 9.98
CA GLY A 159 -17.35 11.64 10.59
C GLY A 159 -17.78 10.21 10.95
N LEU A 160 -18.95 10.08 11.54
CA LEU A 160 -19.61 8.80 11.76
C LEU A 160 -20.15 8.26 10.43
N HIS A 161 -19.70 7.08 10.04
CA HIS A 161 -20.22 6.43 8.83
C HIS A 161 -21.47 5.61 9.19
N LYS A 162 -22.61 6.05 8.71
CA LYS A 162 -23.90 5.40 8.95
C LYS A 162 -24.23 4.46 7.80
N ILE A 163 -24.41 3.19 8.11
CA ILE A 163 -24.75 2.16 7.14
C ILE A 163 -26.23 1.83 7.34
N PRO A 164 -27.10 2.11 6.38
CA PRO A 164 -28.49 1.65 6.44
C PRO A 164 -28.50 0.11 6.30
N VAL A 165 -29.18 -0.55 7.19
CA VAL A 165 -29.39 -2.00 7.19
C VAL A 165 -30.87 -2.25 7.18
N VAL A 166 -31.33 -3.18 6.35
CA VAL A 166 -32.70 -3.64 6.39
C VAL A 166 -32.85 -4.52 7.63
N ALA A 167 -33.59 -4.04 8.61
CA ALA A 167 -33.84 -4.75 9.87
C ALA A 167 -34.92 -5.82 9.72
N SER A 168 -35.91 -5.60 8.84
CA SER A 168 -36.90 -6.59 8.46
C SER A 168 -37.32 -6.43 7.00
N HIS A 169 -37.50 -7.54 6.31
CA HIS A 169 -38.04 -7.55 4.96
C HIS A 169 -39.57 -7.65 5.03
N GLY A 170 -40.23 -6.90 4.17
CA GLY A 170 -41.64 -7.09 3.92
C GLY A 170 -41.96 -8.48 3.36
N SER A 171 -43.15 -8.96 3.56
CA SER A 171 -43.62 -10.25 3.03
C SER A 171 -44.61 -10.06 1.87
N ALA A 172 -44.45 -10.86 0.81
CA ALA A 172 -45.45 -10.98 -0.22
C ALA A 172 -46.46 -12.05 0.16
N SER A 173 -47.75 -11.78 -0.10
CA SER A 173 -48.83 -12.73 0.07
C SER A 173 -49.54 -13.03 -1.26
N TRP A 174 -50.09 -14.22 -1.38
CA TRP A 174 -51.01 -14.54 -2.48
C TRP A 174 -52.33 -13.87 -2.23
N ILE A 175 -52.90 -13.22 -3.23
CA ILE A 175 -54.13 -12.45 -3.15
C ILE A 175 -55.09 -13.05 -4.16
N ASP A 176 -56.35 -13.22 -3.76
CA ASP A 176 -57.40 -13.64 -4.64
C ASP A 176 -57.80 -12.52 -5.61
N GLU A 177 -58.50 -12.83 -6.71
CA GLU A 177 -58.76 -11.93 -7.85
C GLU A 177 -59.45 -10.60 -7.49
N GLU A 178 -60.06 -10.49 -6.32
CA GLU A 178 -60.70 -9.27 -5.76
C GLU A 178 -60.22 -8.96 -4.33
N GLY A 179 -59.06 -9.54 -3.90
CA GLY A 179 -58.54 -9.38 -2.55
C GLY A 179 -57.72 -8.12 -2.36
N ASP A 180 -57.71 -7.60 -1.13
CA ASP A 180 -56.88 -6.44 -0.75
C ASP A 180 -55.40 -6.79 -0.64
N TYR A 181 -54.53 -5.87 -1.10
CA TYR A 181 -53.08 -5.99 -0.91
C TYR A 181 -52.72 -5.79 0.57
N LEU A 182 -52.05 -6.78 1.16
CA LEU A 182 -51.49 -6.65 2.50
C LEU A 182 -50.27 -5.75 2.46
N GLU A 183 -50.38 -4.59 3.09
CA GLU A 183 -49.23 -3.68 3.26
C GLU A 183 -48.25 -4.30 4.23
N SER A 184 -47.00 -4.40 3.80
CA SER A 184 -45.90 -4.90 4.62
C SER A 184 -44.71 -3.95 4.49
N ASP A 185 -44.43 -3.20 5.54
CA ASP A 185 -43.36 -2.22 5.56
C ASP A 185 -41.99 -2.86 5.89
N GLU A 186 -40.98 -2.38 5.21
CA GLU A 186 -39.59 -2.68 5.54
C GLU A 186 -39.11 -1.74 6.67
N SER A 187 -38.49 -2.29 7.69
CA SER A 187 -37.87 -1.47 8.71
C SER A 187 -36.36 -1.35 8.44
N PHE A 188 -35.87 -0.12 8.50
CA PHE A 188 -34.45 0.18 8.33
C PHE A 188 -33.79 0.48 9.67
N GLY A 189 -32.74 -0.26 9.98
CA GLY A 189 -31.81 0.04 11.05
C GLY A 189 -30.61 0.82 10.54
N GLN A 190 -29.84 1.39 11.43
CA GLN A 190 -28.57 2.02 11.12
C GLN A 190 -27.47 1.40 11.96
N VAL A 191 -26.44 0.86 11.31
CA VAL A 191 -25.18 0.51 11.96
C VAL A 191 -24.23 1.69 11.79
N GLN A 192 -23.66 2.17 12.89
CA GLN A 192 -22.74 3.31 12.88
C GLN A 192 -21.33 2.79 13.11
N LEU A 193 -20.40 3.10 12.18
CA LEU A 193 -18.97 2.88 12.36
C LEU A 193 -18.33 4.16 12.87
N ASP A 194 -17.62 4.03 13.98
CA ASP A 194 -16.81 5.09 14.59
C ASP A 194 -15.33 4.96 14.18
N ALA A 195 -14.42 5.54 14.91
CA ALA A 195 -12.99 5.41 14.68
C ALA A 195 -12.23 5.34 16.00
N HIS A 196 -11.90 4.14 16.40
CA HIS A 196 -11.08 3.88 17.57
C HIS A 196 -9.60 3.86 17.19
N LYS A 197 -8.73 4.45 18.01
CA LYS A 197 -7.30 4.54 17.76
C LYS A 197 -6.59 3.32 18.33
N VAL A 198 -5.90 2.57 17.47
CA VAL A 198 -4.94 1.53 17.84
C VAL A 198 -3.53 2.02 17.51
N GLY A 199 -2.56 1.75 18.36
CA GLY A 199 -1.18 2.17 18.12
C GLY A 199 -0.19 1.41 18.99
N THR A 200 1.06 1.46 18.56
CA THR A 200 2.17 0.83 19.28
C THR A 200 3.46 1.62 19.11
N VAL A 201 4.42 1.39 20.00
CA VAL A 201 5.76 1.99 19.93
C VAL A 201 6.80 0.86 19.85
N ILE A 202 7.65 0.93 18.84
CA ILE A 202 8.82 0.07 18.68
C ILE A 202 10.06 0.86 19.09
N LYS A 203 10.95 0.26 19.85
CA LYS A 203 12.24 0.84 20.26
C LYS A 203 13.36 0.17 19.48
N VAL A 204 14.24 0.97 18.90
CA VAL A 204 15.41 0.51 18.15
C VAL A 204 16.65 1.22 18.73
N SER A 205 17.78 0.53 18.89
CA SER A 205 19.02 1.16 19.33
C SER A 205 19.58 2.09 18.26
N GLU A 206 20.26 3.16 18.68
CA GLU A 206 20.91 4.09 17.75
C GLU A 206 22.00 3.41 16.92
N GLU A 207 22.71 2.44 17.51
CA GLU A 207 23.73 1.65 16.82
C GLU A 207 23.14 0.86 15.65
N LEU A 208 21.99 0.20 15.87
CA LEU A 208 21.29 -0.56 14.82
C LEU A 208 20.78 0.35 13.69
N LEU A 209 20.39 1.59 13.99
CA LEU A 209 19.97 2.56 12.98
C LEU A 209 21.11 3.07 12.10
N GLN A 210 22.35 3.08 12.64
CA GLN A 210 23.54 3.48 11.93
C GLN A 210 24.12 2.35 11.06
N ASP A 211 23.78 1.10 11.35
CA ASP A 211 24.17 -0.06 10.55
C ASP A 211 23.44 -0.05 9.20
N SER A 212 24.19 0.17 8.13
CA SER A 212 23.67 0.24 6.76
C SER A 212 23.14 -1.10 6.24
N ALA A 213 23.54 -2.22 6.83
CA ALA A 213 23.07 -3.56 6.47
C ALA A 213 21.68 -3.86 7.02
N PHE A 214 21.22 -3.09 8.02
CA PHE A 214 19.90 -3.29 8.62
C PHE A 214 18.78 -2.66 7.80
N ASN A 215 17.87 -3.48 7.27
CA ASN A 215 16.69 -2.99 6.58
C ASN A 215 15.60 -2.57 7.57
N LEU A 216 15.69 -1.32 8.02
CA LEU A 216 14.74 -0.72 8.97
C LEU A 216 13.29 -0.74 8.45
N GLU A 217 13.09 -0.50 7.16
CA GLU A 217 11.76 -0.46 6.55
C GLU A 217 11.04 -1.81 6.69
N SER A 218 11.70 -2.90 6.30
CA SER A 218 11.14 -4.25 6.42
C SER A 218 10.89 -4.67 7.86
N TYR A 219 11.83 -4.36 8.76
CA TYR A 219 11.67 -4.69 10.18
C TYR A 219 10.48 -3.97 10.82
N ILE A 220 10.39 -2.66 10.61
CA ILE A 220 9.30 -1.83 11.14
C ILE A 220 7.97 -2.30 10.56
N SER A 221 7.91 -2.56 9.25
CA SER A 221 6.68 -3.05 8.59
C SER A 221 6.20 -4.36 9.22
N ALA A 222 7.08 -5.36 9.32
CA ALA A 222 6.74 -6.66 9.87
C ALA A 222 6.29 -6.57 11.34
N GLU A 223 7.00 -5.80 12.15
CA GLU A 223 6.72 -5.70 13.57
C GLU A 223 5.44 -4.91 13.86
N PHE A 224 5.16 -3.84 13.09
CA PHE A 224 3.90 -3.11 13.21
C PHE A 224 2.71 -3.93 12.71
N SER A 225 2.84 -4.61 11.57
CA SER A 225 1.81 -5.50 11.05
C SER A 225 1.44 -6.57 12.08
N ARG A 226 2.45 -7.19 12.69
CA ARG A 226 2.22 -8.20 13.72
C ARG A 226 1.49 -7.62 14.95
N ARG A 227 2.02 -6.55 15.55
CA ARG A 227 1.48 -5.98 16.80
C ARG A 227 0.10 -5.35 16.62
N ILE A 228 -0.11 -4.62 15.53
CA ILE A 228 -1.40 -4.01 15.24
C ILE A 228 -2.39 -5.08 14.79
N GLY A 229 -1.96 -6.03 13.94
CA GLY A 229 -2.78 -7.14 13.48
C GLY A 229 -3.30 -8.01 14.61
N ASP A 230 -2.44 -8.39 15.57
CA ASP A 230 -2.84 -9.13 16.76
C ASP A 230 -3.91 -8.38 17.57
N LYS A 231 -3.79 -7.07 17.72
CA LYS A 231 -4.77 -6.25 18.45
C LYS A 231 -6.07 -6.02 17.67
N GLU A 232 -5.99 -5.88 16.35
CA GLU A 232 -7.16 -5.79 15.49
C GLU A 232 -7.95 -7.11 15.52
N GLU A 233 -7.27 -8.25 15.36
CA GLU A 233 -7.89 -9.57 15.37
C GLU A 233 -8.57 -9.86 16.71
N ASP A 234 -7.89 -9.60 17.84
CA ASP A 234 -8.46 -9.71 19.18
C ASP A 234 -9.71 -8.84 19.33
N ALA A 235 -9.64 -7.57 18.88
CA ALA A 235 -10.77 -6.65 18.99
C ALA A 235 -11.95 -7.04 18.08
N PHE A 236 -11.69 -7.56 16.87
CA PHE A 236 -12.75 -8.02 15.97
C PHE A 236 -13.45 -9.28 16.46
N LEU A 237 -12.77 -10.09 17.25
CA LEU A 237 -13.37 -11.28 17.90
C LEU A 237 -14.02 -10.93 19.24
N ASN A 238 -13.29 -10.33 20.16
CA ASN A 238 -13.63 -10.17 21.57
C ASN A 238 -13.98 -8.75 22.02
N GLY A 239 -13.94 -7.76 21.10
CA GLY A 239 -14.16 -6.35 21.46
C GLY A 239 -15.55 -6.09 22.03
N ASP A 240 -15.62 -5.21 23.04
CA ASP A 240 -16.87 -4.82 23.71
C ASP A 240 -17.56 -3.62 23.09
N GLY A 241 -16.96 -2.97 22.07
CA GLY A 241 -17.47 -1.76 21.44
C GLY A 241 -17.21 -0.48 22.22
N SER A 242 -16.48 -0.55 23.34
CA SER A 242 -16.12 0.63 24.15
C SER A 242 -14.67 1.00 23.89
N ALA A 243 -14.43 2.13 23.20
CA ALA A 243 -13.11 2.59 22.75
C ALA A 243 -12.34 1.58 21.87
N LYS A 244 -13.00 0.56 21.37
CA LYS A 244 -12.49 -0.48 20.46
C LYS A 244 -13.65 -1.05 19.63
N PRO A 245 -13.38 -1.76 18.51
CA PRO A 245 -14.40 -2.40 17.69
C PRO A 245 -15.37 -3.28 18.48
N THR A 246 -16.58 -3.46 17.96
CA THR A 246 -17.50 -4.47 18.50
C THR A 246 -17.16 -5.83 17.88
N GLY A 247 -16.72 -6.74 18.72
CA GLY A 247 -16.31 -8.10 18.31
C GLY A 247 -17.49 -8.99 17.91
N ILE A 248 -17.20 -9.96 17.06
CA ILE A 248 -18.19 -10.96 16.60
C ILE A 248 -18.75 -11.76 17.77
N LEU A 249 -17.93 -12.07 18.78
CA LEU A 249 -18.35 -12.82 19.96
C LEU A 249 -19.10 -11.98 21.01
N ASN A 250 -19.22 -10.66 20.82
CA ASN A 250 -19.93 -9.82 21.77
C ASN A 250 -21.41 -10.23 21.83
N ALA A 251 -21.97 -10.17 23.04
CA ALA A 251 -23.39 -10.48 23.27
C ALA A 251 -24.31 -9.43 22.62
N THR A 252 -23.84 -8.17 22.55
CA THR A 252 -24.60 -7.05 21.96
C THR A 252 -23.91 -6.57 20.69
N GLY A 253 -24.56 -6.73 19.55
CA GLY A 253 -24.04 -6.29 18.25
C GLY A 253 -23.00 -7.23 17.61
N GLY A 254 -22.75 -8.41 18.17
CA GLY A 254 -21.97 -9.48 17.57
C GLY A 254 -22.81 -10.43 16.74
N GLY A 255 -22.31 -11.66 16.51
CA GLY A 255 -23.07 -12.74 15.86
C GLY A 255 -24.12 -13.34 16.78
N THR A 256 -24.99 -14.18 16.21
CA THR A 256 -26.09 -14.86 16.94
C THR A 256 -25.58 -16.19 17.50
N VAL A 257 -25.92 -16.50 18.76
CA VAL A 257 -25.70 -17.85 19.32
C VAL A 257 -26.72 -18.78 18.70
N GLY A 258 -26.28 -19.63 17.78
CA GLY A 258 -27.15 -20.59 17.06
C GLY A 258 -27.27 -21.93 17.77
N VAL A 259 -26.19 -22.34 18.47
CA VAL A 259 -26.16 -23.64 19.21
C VAL A 259 -25.48 -23.42 20.56
N THR A 260 -26.07 -24.02 21.59
CA THR A 260 -25.42 -24.16 22.89
C THR A 260 -25.02 -25.64 23.03
N ALA A 261 -23.73 -25.89 23.23
CA ALA A 261 -23.21 -27.24 23.38
C ALA A 261 -23.78 -27.92 24.64
N ALA A 262 -23.93 -29.25 24.61
CA ALA A 262 -24.38 -30.00 25.75
C ALA A 262 -23.34 -30.10 26.88
N GLY A 263 -22.06 -30.03 26.51
CA GLY A 263 -20.93 -30.09 27.42
C GLY A 263 -20.25 -28.71 27.64
N ALA A 264 -19.62 -28.57 28.80
CA ALA A 264 -18.89 -27.34 29.16
C ALA A 264 -17.53 -27.20 28.41
N ALA A 265 -16.93 -28.33 27.99
CA ALA A 265 -15.61 -28.33 27.31
C ALA A 265 -15.53 -29.40 26.21
N ALA A 266 -16.62 -30.05 25.87
CA ALA A 266 -16.71 -31.05 24.82
C ALA A 266 -17.52 -30.52 23.65
N ILE A 267 -17.19 -31.01 22.46
CA ILE A 267 -17.91 -30.67 21.22
C ILE A 267 -18.26 -32.01 20.55
N THR A 268 -19.49 -32.14 20.09
CA THR A 268 -19.97 -33.32 19.37
C THR A 268 -20.06 -33.07 17.87
N ALA A 269 -20.13 -34.13 17.08
CA ALA A 269 -20.34 -34.00 15.64
C ALA A 269 -21.73 -33.44 15.30
N ASP A 270 -22.75 -33.81 16.10
CA ASP A 270 -24.11 -33.33 15.91
C ASP A 270 -24.22 -31.81 16.13
N GLU A 271 -23.52 -31.26 17.13
CA GLU A 271 -23.48 -29.82 17.38
C GLU A 271 -22.85 -29.04 16.21
N LEU A 272 -21.87 -29.63 15.50
CA LEU A 272 -21.31 -29.02 14.30
C LEU A 272 -22.32 -29.02 13.14
N VAL A 273 -23.07 -30.13 13.02
CA VAL A 273 -24.16 -30.21 12.01
C VAL A 273 -25.28 -29.23 12.35
N ASP A 274 -25.68 -29.14 13.60
CA ASP A 274 -26.69 -28.21 14.07
C ASP A 274 -26.28 -26.74 13.79
N LEU A 275 -25.02 -26.38 14.07
CA LEU A 275 -24.50 -25.07 13.79
C LEU A 275 -24.48 -24.76 12.27
N TYR A 276 -24.12 -25.75 11.46
CA TYR A 276 -24.16 -25.61 10.01
C TYR A 276 -25.59 -25.30 9.51
N TYR A 277 -26.60 -25.99 10.05
CA TYR A 277 -28.00 -25.79 9.65
C TYR A 277 -28.67 -24.62 10.34
N ALA A 278 -28.18 -24.14 11.48
CA ALA A 278 -28.63 -22.89 12.10
C ALA A 278 -28.38 -21.66 11.21
N LEU A 279 -27.34 -21.69 10.37
CA LEU A 279 -27.11 -20.65 9.38
C LEU A 279 -28.08 -20.81 8.20
N LYS A 280 -28.77 -19.73 7.81
CA LYS A 280 -29.66 -19.72 6.65
C LYS A 280 -28.93 -20.05 5.34
N ALA A 281 -29.58 -20.76 4.44
CA ALA A 281 -29.01 -21.26 3.19
C ALA A 281 -28.28 -20.21 2.33
N PRO A 282 -28.79 -18.96 2.15
CA PRO A 282 -28.11 -17.93 1.35
C PRO A 282 -26.71 -17.61 1.85
N TYR A 283 -26.47 -17.59 3.16
CA TYR A 283 -25.19 -17.23 3.76
C TYR A 283 -24.18 -18.40 3.77
N ARG A 284 -24.66 -19.66 3.66
CA ARG A 284 -23.79 -20.84 3.67
C ARG A 284 -22.83 -20.89 2.49
N LYS A 285 -23.16 -20.22 1.38
CA LYS A 285 -22.32 -20.24 0.16
C LYS A 285 -20.92 -19.71 0.40
N ASN A 286 -20.79 -18.65 1.18
CA ASN A 286 -19.50 -17.99 1.48
C ASN A 286 -19.06 -18.19 2.94
N ALA A 287 -19.77 -19.04 3.68
CA ALA A 287 -19.51 -19.27 5.08
C ALA A 287 -18.17 -19.94 5.31
N VAL A 288 -17.48 -19.53 6.36
CA VAL A 288 -16.22 -20.07 6.86
C VAL A 288 -16.35 -20.41 8.34
N TRP A 289 -15.55 -21.36 8.79
CA TRP A 289 -15.42 -21.71 10.20
C TRP A 289 -14.24 -20.98 10.80
N ILE A 290 -14.42 -20.40 11.99
CA ILE A 290 -13.33 -19.81 12.77
C ILE A 290 -13.36 -20.38 14.17
N LEU A 291 -12.21 -20.85 14.62
CA LEU A 291 -12.07 -21.50 15.90
C LEU A 291 -10.61 -21.49 16.38
N ASN A 292 -10.39 -21.87 17.64
CA ASN A 292 -9.05 -22.01 18.18
C ASN A 292 -8.41 -23.33 17.71
N ASP A 293 -7.09 -23.39 17.59
CA ASP A 293 -6.36 -24.60 17.22
C ASP A 293 -6.58 -25.74 18.20
N THR A 294 -6.73 -25.43 19.48
CA THR A 294 -7.09 -26.45 20.52
C THR A 294 -8.48 -27.04 20.28
N THR A 295 -9.43 -26.24 19.78
CA THR A 295 -10.79 -26.69 19.44
C THR A 295 -10.78 -27.60 18.21
N ILE A 296 -9.98 -27.27 17.18
CA ILE A 296 -9.75 -28.17 16.03
C ILE A 296 -9.21 -29.53 16.50
N LYS A 297 -8.26 -29.52 17.42
CA LYS A 297 -7.72 -30.77 17.99
C LYS A 297 -8.82 -31.62 18.66
N LEU A 298 -9.78 -30.99 19.33
CA LEU A 298 -10.93 -31.72 19.91
C LEU A 298 -11.82 -32.31 18.82
N ILE A 299 -12.17 -31.54 17.79
CA ILE A 299 -13.00 -31.99 16.67
C ILE A 299 -12.32 -33.13 15.91
N ARG A 300 -11.02 -33.05 15.65
CA ARG A 300 -10.25 -34.10 14.97
C ARG A 300 -10.17 -35.41 15.77
N LYS A 301 -10.35 -35.36 17.09
CA LYS A 301 -10.37 -36.52 17.96
C LYS A 301 -11.74 -37.21 18.08
N LEU A 302 -12.77 -36.66 17.45
CA LEU A 302 -14.09 -37.29 17.41
C LEU A 302 -14.00 -38.66 16.74
N LYS A 303 -14.63 -39.66 17.37
CA LYS A 303 -14.62 -41.04 16.90
C LYS A 303 -16.03 -41.56 16.69
N THR A 304 -16.17 -42.49 15.78
CA THR A 304 -17.38 -43.28 15.61
C THR A 304 -17.55 -44.26 16.79
N GLY A 305 -18.72 -44.88 16.90
CA GLY A 305 -18.97 -45.95 17.90
C GLY A 305 -17.97 -47.13 17.81
N ASP A 306 -17.39 -47.37 16.65
CA ASP A 306 -16.38 -48.38 16.39
C ASP A 306 -14.94 -47.93 16.70
N GLY A 307 -14.75 -46.70 17.21
CA GLY A 307 -13.46 -46.16 17.60
C GLY A 307 -12.62 -45.56 16.48
N GLN A 308 -13.13 -45.48 15.25
CA GLN A 308 -12.46 -44.82 14.13
C GLN A 308 -12.64 -43.29 14.19
N TYR A 309 -11.63 -42.55 13.76
CA TYR A 309 -11.74 -41.08 13.69
C TYR A 309 -12.76 -40.67 12.60
N LEU A 310 -13.71 -39.83 12.97
CA LEU A 310 -14.71 -39.27 12.05
C LEU A 310 -14.09 -38.42 10.96
N TRP A 311 -13.06 -37.69 11.30
CA TRP A 311 -12.37 -36.82 10.36
C TRP A 311 -11.02 -37.39 9.95
N GLN A 312 -10.95 -37.83 8.71
CA GLN A 312 -9.70 -38.25 8.08
C GLN A 312 -9.26 -37.12 7.16
N PRO A 313 -8.18 -36.39 7.47
CA PRO A 313 -7.62 -35.39 6.53
C PRO A 313 -7.13 -36.17 5.31
N GLY A 314 -7.43 -35.62 4.11
CA GLY A 314 -6.84 -36.11 2.87
C GLY A 314 -5.31 -36.04 2.94
N ILE A 315 -4.65 -37.16 2.55
CA ILE A 315 -3.17 -37.27 2.52
C ILE A 315 -2.57 -36.45 1.35
N LYS A 316 -3.42 -35.85 0.50
CA LYS A 316 -2.95 -35.03 -0.62
C LYS A 316 -2.55 -33.65 -0.15
N ASP A 317 -1.29 -33.29 -0.41
CA ASP A 317 -0.81 -31.92 -0.30
C ASP A 317 -1.67 -31.00 -1.16
N GLY A 318 -2.24 -29.93 -0.56
CA GLY A 318 -3.03 -28.90 -1.24
C GLY A 318 -4.54 -28.99 -1.08
N GLU A 319 -5.11 -29.97 -0.36
CA GLU A 319 -6.52 -29.91 -0.01
C GLU A 319 -6.77 -28.85 1.07
N VAL A 320 -7.67 -27.90 0.77
CA VAL A 320 -8.13 -26.92 1.74
C VAL A 320 -8.77 -27.67 2.91
N ASN A 321 -8.29 -27.40 4.12
CA ASN A 321 -8.87 -27.98 5.33
C ASN A 321 -10.33 -27.54 5.46
N THR A 322 -11.26 -28.48 5.39
CA THR A 322 -12.71 -28.21 5.41
C THR A 322 -13.42 -28.98 6.53
N ILE A 323 -14.44 -28.34 7.11
CA ILE A 323 -15.43 -28.95 7.98
C ILE A 323 -16.77 -28.87 7.25
N LEU A 324 -17.45 -29.99 7.06
CA LEU A 324 -18.71 -30.08 6.32
C LEU A 324 -18.66 -29.38 4.94
N GLY A 325 -17.54 -29.52 4.23
CA GLY A 325 -17.33 -28.94 2.91
C GLY A 325 -17.09 -27.41 2.90
N ARG A 326 -16.86 -26.79 4.06
CA ARG A 326 -16.54 -25.36 4.19
C ARG A 326 -15.16 -25.17 4.79
N PRO A 327 -14.38 -24.16 4.31
CA PRO A 327 -13.04 -23.92 4.81
C PRO A 327 -13.08 -23.50 6.27
N TYR A 328 -12.05 -23.88 7.03
CA TYR A 328 -11.86 -23.40 8.37
C TYR A 328 -10.53 -22.69 8.53
N PHE A 329 -10.54 -21.72 9.42
CA PHE A 329 -9.37 -20.93 9.79
C PHE A 329 -9.20 -20.96 11.31
N THR A 330 -7.96 -20.95 11.77
CA THR A 330 -7.66 -20.90 13.19
C THR A 330 -7.17 -19.54 13.60
N SER A 331 -7.69 -19.01 14.71
CA SER A 331 -7.21 -17.77 15.34
C SER A 331 -6.84 -18.06 16.79
N PRO A 332 -5.66 -17.61 17.24
CA PRO A 332 -5.24 -17.78 18.63
C PRO A 332 -6.09 -16.94 19.61
N PHE A 333 -6.83 -15.95 19.11
CA PHE A 333 -7.70 -15.07 19.90
C PHE A 333 -9.11 -15.62 20.08
N MET A 334 -9.45 -16.75 19.41
CA MET A 334 -10.68 -17.45 19.68
C MET A 334 -10.60 -18.14 21.05
N PRO A 335 -11.67 -18.06 21.87
CA PRO A 335 -11.71 -18.75 23.14
C PRO A 335 -11.56 -20.27 22.99
N THR A 336 -10.90 -20.88 23.96
CA THR A 336 -10.81 -22.32 24.08
C THR A 336 -12.13 -22.92 24.58
N ALA A 337 -12.31 -24.25 24.45
CA ALA A 337 -13.52 -24.92 24.89
C ALA A 337 -13.56 -24.97 26.44
N GLU A 338 -14.18 -23.96 27.04
CA GLU A 338 -14.40 -23.76 28.47
C GLU A 338 -15.87 -23.45 28.72
N ALA A 339 -16.34 -23.63 29.96
CA ALA A 339 -17.73 -23.38 30.33
C ALA A 339 -18.19 -21.97 29.95
N GLY A 340 -19.30 -21.88 29.27
CA GLY A 340 -19.91 -20.62 28.82
C GLY A 340 -19.17 -19.91 27.66
N ALA A 341 -18.02 -20.41 27.22
CA ALA A 341 -17.21 -19.78 26.18
C ALA A 341 -17.83 -19.95 24.77
N LYS A 342 -17.71 -18.95 23.93
CA LYS A 342 -18.10 -18.96 22.53
C LYS A 342 -16.91 -19.43 21.69
N THR A 343 -16.91 -20.71 21.30
CA THR A 343 -15.72 -21.42 20.82
C THR A 343 -15.62 -21.57 19.32
N ILE A 344 -16.73 -21.50 18.62
CA ILE A 344 -16.78 -21.68 17.15
C ILE A 344 -17.66 -20.59 16.55
N ILE A 345 -17.17 -19.99 15.48
CA ILE A 345 -17.93 -19.10 14.59
C ILE A 345 -18.13 -19.82 13.27
N PHE A 346 -19.34 -19.81 12.76
CA PHE A 346 -19.67 -20.27 11.42
C PHE A 346 -20.57 -19.25 10.72
N GLY A 347 -20.11 -18.64 9.62
CA GLY A 347 -20.89 -17.63 8.93
C GLY A 347 -20.17 -16.98 7.78
N ASP A 348 -20.89 -16.09 7.10
CA ASP A 348 -20.36 -15.22 6.04
C ASP A 348 -19.81 -13.93 6.66
N LEU A 349 -18.50 -13.85 6.76
CA LEU A 349 -17.83 -12.71 7.38
C LEU A 349 -17.88 -11.44 6.52
N SER A 350 -18.33 -11.48 5.28
CA SER A 350 -18.56 -10.28 4.48
C SER A 350 -19.61 -9.34 5.10
N TYR A 351 -20.40 -9.84 6.04
CA TYR A 351 -21.35 -9.07 6.86
C TYR A 351 -20.74 -8.49 8.13
N TYR A 352 -19.46 -8.76 8.40
CA TYR A 352 -18.67 -8.01 9.37
C TYR A 352 -17.92 -6.91 8.64
N TRP A 353 -18.22 -5.65 8.94
CA TRP A 353 -17.63 -4.52 8.23
C TRP A 353 -16.56 -3.86 9.08
N ILE A 354 -15.43 -3.60 8.46
CA ILE A 354 -14.29 -2.90 9.06
C ILE A 354 -14.16 -1.56 8.38
N GLY A 355 -14.29 -0.47 9.15
CA GLY A 355 -14.09 0.89 8.69
C GLY A 355 -12.69 1.38 9.02
N ASP A 356 -11.79 1.42 8.03
CA ASP A 356 -10.48 2.04 8.18
C ASP A 356 -10.60 3.55 7.95
N ARG A 357 -10.18 4.37 8.92
CA ARG A 357 -10.23 5.83 8.82
C ARG A 357 -8.84 6.40 8.70
N GLN A 358 -8.59 7.15 7.61
CA GLN A 358 -7.31 7.79 7.30
C GLN A 358 -6.15 6.78 7.23
N GLY A 359 -5.03 7.18 6.63
CA GLY A 359 -3.83 6.36 6.57
C GLY A 359 -3.20 6.13 7.95
N ILE A 360 -2.21 5.29 7.97
CA ILE A 360 -1.41 5.00 9.15
C ILE A 360 -0.50 6.19 9.43
N THR A 361 -0.54 6.72 10.65
CA THR A 361 0.36 7.80 11.08
C THR A 361 1.60 7.22 11.74
N PHE A 362 2.75 7.78 11.39
CA PHE A 362 4.04 7.34 11.88
C PHE A 362 4.79 8.52 12.50
N ARG A 363 5.38 8.31 13.66
CA ARG A 363 6.15 9.34 14.37
C ARG A 363 7.40 8.76 14.99
N ARG A 364 8.54 9.44 14.77
CA ARG A 364 9.79 9.16 15.47
C ARG A 364 9.84 9.93 16.79
N LEU A 365 10.19 9.25 17.86
CA LEU A 365 10.34 9.77 19.21
C LEU A 365 11.84 9.83 19.55
N ASN A 366 12.43 11.01 19.36
CA ASN A 366 13.89 11.19 19.53
C ASN A 366 14.30 11.37 20.99
N GLU A 367 13.48 12.08 21.77
CA GLU A 367 13.86 12.54 23.13
C GLU A 367 13.47 11.54 24.20
N LEU A 368 12.34 10.87 24.04
CA LEU A 368 11.75 10.02 25.09
C LEU A 368 12.67 8.87 25.55
N TYR A 369 13.52 8.36 24.66
CA TYR A 369 14.40 7.23 24.92
C TYR A 369 15.89 7.58 24.75
N ALA A 370 16.22 8.85 24.55
CA ALA A 370 17.60 9.32 24.32
C ALA A 370 18.57 8.92 25.45
N GLY A 371 18.12 8.97 26.71
CA GLY A 371 18.92 8.57 27.87
C GLY A 371 19.28 7.08 27.90
N LYS A 372 18.69 6.25 27.03
CA LYS A 372 18.99 4.81 26.90
C LYS A 372 19.67 4.46 25.56
N GLY A 373 20.07 5.45 24.75
CA GLY A 373 20.62 5.23 23.42
C GLY A 373 19.64 4.58 22.45
N GLN A 374 18.35 4.83 22.61
CA GLN A 374 17.29 4.23 21.81
C GLN A 374 16.43 5.30 21.14
N VAL A 375 15.88 4.97 19.99
CA VAL A 375 14.87 5.77 19.27
C VAL A 375 13.54 5.01 19.25
N GLY A 376 12.45 5.69 19.60
CA GLY A 376 11.11 5.13 19.51
C GLY A 376 10.47 5.42 18.16
N PHE A 377 9.79 4.43 17.59
CA PHE A 377 8.94 4.59 16.43
C PHE A 377 7.50 4.30 16.83
N MET A 378 6.65 5.30 16.76
CA MET A 378 5.23 5.20 17.09
C MET A 378 4.42 5.12 15.80
N ALA A 379 3.61 4.07 15.67
CA ALA A 379 2.60 4.00 14.62
C ALA A 379 1.22 3.97 15.24
N SER A 380 0.25 4.60 14.59
CA SER A 380 -1.14 4.53 14.99
C SER A 380 -2.05 4.52 13.77
N LYS A 381 -3.17 3.81 13.92
CA LYS A 381 -4.24 3.66 12.94
C LYS A 381 -5.58 3.88 13.62
N ARG A 382 -6.56 4.36 12.88
CA ARG A 382 -7.94 4.50 13.38
C ARG A 382 -8.84 3.56 12.59
N LEU A 383 -9.62 2.77 13.31
CA LEU A 383 -10.55 1.82 12.71
C LEU A 383 -11.72 1.52 13.64
N ASP A 384 -12.77 0.96 13.07
CA ASP A 384 -13.86 0.34 13.80
C ASP A 384 -14.31 -0.93 13.08
N GLY A 385 -15.01 -1.81 13.79
CA GLY A 385 -15.55 -3.04 13.23
C GLY A 385 -16.88 -3.38 13.88
N LYS A 386 -17.88 -3.74 13.05
CA LYS A 386 -19.21 -4.14 13.54
C LYS A 386 -19.85 -5.19 12.63
N THR A 387 -20.62 -6.05 13.25
CA THR A 387 -21.51 -6.98 12.54
C THR A 387 -22.71 -6.18 12.02
N VAL A 388 -22.88 -6.17 10.71
CA VAL A 388 -23.98 -5.47 10.04
C VAL A 388 -25.25 -6.32 10.06
N LEU A 389 -25.09 -7.64 9.92
CA LEU A 389 -26.20 -8.58 9.92
C LEU A 389 -25.89 -9.78 10.85
N PRO A 390 -26.37 -9.77 12.09
CA PRO A 390 -26.05 -10.79 13.08
C PRO A 390 -26.46 -12.22 12.67
N GLU A 391 -27.57 -12.37 11.94
CA GLU A 391 -28.05 -13.67 11.49
C GLU A 391 -27.16 -14.37 10.46
N ALA A 392 -26.28 -13.64 9.79
CA ALA A 392 -25.32 -14.19 8.84
C ALA A 392 -24.12 -14.87 9.50
N ILE A 393 -23.98 -14.73 10.83
CA ILE A 393 -22.87 -15.27 11.62
C ILE A 393 -23.45 -16.01 12.82
N GLN A 394 -23.28 -17.32 12.84
CA GLN A 394 -23.74 -18.21 13.91
C GLN A 394 -22.57 -18.61 14.81
N ILE A 395 -22.83 -18.71 16.10
CA ILE A 395 -21.84 -19.00 17.14
C ILE A 395 -22.27 -20.23 17.91
N LEU A 396 -21.30 -21.13 18.18
CA LEU A 396 -21.47 -22.20 19.15
C LEU A 396 -20.94 -21.72 20.51
N GLN A 397 -21.78 -21.77 21.50
CA GLN A 397 -21.44 -21.48 22.88
C GLN A 397 -21.41 -22.74 23.71
N GLN A 398 -20.38 -22.90 24.53
CA GLN A 398 -20.30 -24.01 25.47
C GLN A 398 -21.35 -23.87 26.58
N HIS A 399 -21.77 -25.00 27.15
CA HIS A 399 -22.65 -24.99 28.31
C HIS A 399 -21.95 -24.27 29.48
N ALA A 400 -22.72 -23.52 30.25
CA ALA A 400 -22.21 -22.75 31.40
C ALA A 400 -21.81 -23.63 32.58
#